data_bf44b09c63b9614a37d172372b2c24ad
#
_entry.id   bf44b09c63b9614a37d172372b2c24ad
#
_cell.length_a   1.000
_cell.length_b   1.000
_cell.length_c   1.000
_cell.angle_alpha   90.00
_cell.angle_beta   90.00
_cell.angle_gamma   90.00
#
_symmetry.space_group_name_H-M   'P 1'
#
loop_
_entity.id
_entity.type
_entity.pdbx_description
1 polymer ?
#
loop_
_entity_poly.entity_id
_entity_poly.type
_entity_poly.pdbx_seq_one_letter_code
_entity_poly.pdbx_strand_id
1 'polypeptide(L)'
;SDAQGNPYWRIRRYEQWIRYIVEEAVPKIQQIARERNGWDGAPGVIAFGCSLGATHAVNLYLRFPNIFCGCMALSGIYTAHYGFGDYMDELVYMNSPVDYMVNFPENHPYMELFRNQKAVICCGQGDWEQPDTTWYLKRIFEAKHIPIWVDLWGHDVNHDWNWWYQQVVYYMPYILG
;
A
#
# COMPACT_ATOMS: atom_id res chain seq x y z
N SER A 1 29.03 -1.08 16.46
CA SER A 1 27.97 -0.12 16.10
C SER A 1 27.01 -0.82 15.16
N ASP A 2 25.88 -1.17 15.68
CA ASP A 2 24.89 -1.95 14.96
C ASP A 2 24.11 -1.07 13.96
N ALA A 3 24.69 -0.85 12.79
CA ALA A 3 24.03 -0.13 11.71
C ALA A 3 22.79 -0.88 11.18
N GLN A 4 22.60 -2.16 11.51
CA GLN A 4 21.45 -2.95 11.06
C GLN A 4 20.21 -2.70 11.92
N GLY A 5 20.36 -2.46 13.22
CA GLY A 5 19.26 -2.16 14.14
C GLY A 5 18.88 -0.68 14.23
N ASN A 6 19.74 0.23 13.79
CA ASN A 6 19.50 1.66 13.90
C ASN A 6 18.37 2.12 12.96
N PRO A 7 17.28 2.73 13.48
CA PRO A 7 16.13 3.14 12.69
C PRO A 7 16.46 4.14 11.56
N TYR A 8 17.43 5.03 11.80
CA TYR A 8 17.92 5.97 10.80
C TYR A 8 18.44 5.27 9.52
N TRP A 9 19.21 4.18 9.66
CA TRP A 9 19.72 3.44 8.52
C TRP A 9 18.68 2.50 7.92
N ARG A 10 17.78 1.94 8.74
CA ARG A 10 16.71 1.06 8.28
C ARG A 10 15.78 1.76 7.31
N ILE A 11 15.31 2.98 7.66
CA ILE A 11 14.41 3.71 6.78
C ILE A 11 15.09 4.13 5.47
N ARG A 12 16.37 4.48 5.50
CA ARG A 12 17.11 4.83 4.28
C ARG A 12 17.32 3.65 3.34
N ARG A 13 17.53 2.45 3.88
CA ARG A 13 17.55 1.22 3.08
C ARG A 13 16.18 0.91 2.48
N TYR A 14 15.13 1.16 3.23
CA TYR A 14 13.77 1.02 2.72
C TYR A 14 13.49 2.01 1.58
N GLU A 15 13.91 3.25 1.69
CA GLU A 15 13.81 4.23 0.61
C GLU A 15 14.64 3.84 -0.63
N GLN A 16 15.80 3.24 -0.46
CA GLN A 16 16.57 2.68 -1.59
C GLN A 16 15.81 1.55 -2.30
N TRP A 17 15.12 0.69 -1.54
CA TRP A 17 14.27 -0.34 -2.11
C TRP A 17 13.07 0.27 -2.87
N ILE A 18 12.41 1.28 -2.32
CA ILE A 18 11.32 1.99 -3.01
C ILE A 18 11.82 2.59 -4.33
N ARG A 19 12.98 3.25 -4.31
CA ARG A 19 13.59 3.80 -5.53
C ARG A 19 13.88 2.72 -6.56
N TYR A 20 14.44 1.60 -6.16
CA TYR A 20 14.64 0.46 -7.06
C TYR A 20 13.32 0.00 -7.71
N ILE A 21 12.24 -0.13 -6.92
CA ILE A 21 10.93 -0.51 -7.47
C ILE A 21 10.45 0.51 -8.50
N VAL A 22 10.50 1.79 -8.17
CA VAL A 22 9.95 2.88 -8.99
C VAL A 22 10.82 3.18 -10.23
N GLU A 23 12.14 3.20 -10.06
CA GLU A 23 13.08 3.66 -11.09
C GLU A 23 13.59 2.52 -12.00
N GLU A 24 13.56 1.27 -11.54
CA GLU A 24 14.10 0.13 -12.28
C GLU A 24 13.07 -0.97 -12.54
N ALA A 25 12.44 -1.51 -11.49
CA ALA A 25 11.55 -2.67 -11.63
C ALA A 25 10.28 -2.34 -12.43
N VAL A 26 9.59 -1.25 -12.09
CA VAL A 26 8.37 -0.83 -12.80
C VAL A 26 8.64 -0.52 -14.28
N PRO A 27 9.62 0.31 -14.65
CA PRO A 27 9.95 0.52 -16.07
C PRO A 27 10.27 -0.77 -16.82
N LYS A 28 10.95 -1.72 -16.18
CA LYS A 28 11.25 -3.02 -16.80
C LYS A 28 10.00 -3.87 -16.99
N ILE A 29 9.11 -3.92 -16.01
CA ILE A 29 7.80 -4.59 -16.13
C ILE A 29 7.00 -4.00 -17.26
N GLN A 30 6.91 -2.68 -17.35
CA GLN A 30 6.20 -1.97 -18.41
C GLN A 30 6.80 -2.23 -19.79
N GLN A 31 8.14 -2.27 -19.89
CA GLN A 31 8.83 -2.64 -21.13
C GLN A 31 8.44 -4.05 -21.57
N ILE A 32 8.52 -5.04 -20.68
CA ILE A 32 8.17 -6.43 -20.99
C ILE A 32 6.69 -6.55 -21.39
N ALA A 33 5.81 -5.84 -20.71
CA ALA A 33 4.38 -5.83 -21.03
C ALA A 33 4.10 -5.27 -22.43
N ARG A 34 4.75 -4.17 -22.82
CA ARG A 34 4.67 -3.60 -24.18
C ARG A 34 5.18 -4.58 -25.23
N GLU A 35 6.36 -5.15 -25.02
CA GLU A 35 6.98 -6.10 -25.95
C GLU A 35 6.11 -7.34 -26.19
N ARG A 36 5.42 -7.83 -25.13
CA ARG A 36 4.57 -9.03 -25.22
C ARG A 36 3.18 -8.77 -25.77
N ASN A 37 2.60 -7.62 -25.49
CA ASN A 37 1.20 -7.32 -25.81
C ASN A 37 1.02 -6.33 -26.96
N GLY A 38 2.11 -5.78 -27.51
CA GLY A 38 2.07 -4.77 -28.56
C GLY A 38 1.40 -3.45 -28.15
N TRP A 39 1.44 -3.09 -26.88
CA TRP A 39 0.84 -1.86 -26.39
C TRP A 39 1.76 -0.66 -26.60
N ASP A 40 1.23 0.41 -27.16
CA ASP A 40 1.99 1.65 -27.42
C ASP A 40 2.16 2.52 -26.15
N GLY A 41 1.31 2.33 -25.15
CA GLY A 41 1.34 3.06 -23.90
C GLY A 41 2.14 2.40 -22.77
N ALA A 42 2.33 3.10 -21.67
CA ALA A 42 2.82 2.50 -20.44
C ALA A 42 1.63 1.83 -19.72
N PRO A 43 1.60 0.48 -19.58
CA PRO A 43 0.53 -0.17 -18.86
C PRO A 43 0.55 0.26 -17.39
N GLY A 44 -0.62 0.47 -16.81
CA GLY A 44 -0.76 0.71 -15.38
C GLY A 44 -0.23 -0.47 -14.56
N VAL A 45 0.33 -0.18 -13.41
CA VAL A 45 0.85 -1.19 -12.47
C VAL A 45 0.00 -1.17 -11.23
N ILE A 46 -0.42 -2.35 -10.77
CA ILE A 46 -1.15 -2.52 -9.51
C ILE A 46 -0.17 -2.99 -8.44
N ALA A 47 -0.14 -2.29 -7.31
CA ALA A 47 0.63 -2.73 -6.15
C ALA A 47 -0.17 -3.78 -5.38
N PHE A 48 0.43 -4.94 -5.14
CA PHE A 48 -0.21 -6.04 -4.40
C PHE A 48 0.70 -6.60 -3.32
N GLY A 49 0.13 -6.91 -2.16
CA GLY A 49 0.85 -7.59 -1.11
C GLY A 49 -0.01 -8.05 0.07
N CYS A 50 0.55 -9.00 0.84
CA CYS A 50 -0.02 -9.50 2.09
C CYS A 50 0.92 -9.17 3.25
N SER A 51 0.39 -8.98 4.46
CA SER A 51 1.19 -8.69 5.66
C SER A 51 2.11 -7.47 5.46
N LEU A 52 3.41 -7.59 5.69
CA LEU A 52 4.38 -6.53 5.40
C LEU A 52 4.34 -6.08 3.92
N GLY A 53 4.07 -7.01 3.01
CA GLY A 53 3.86 -6.69 1.59
C GLY A 53 2.67 -5.78 1.34
N ALA A 54 1.61 -5.88 2.15
CA ALA A 54 0.46 -4.97 2.09
C ALA A 54 0.82 -3.54 2.52
N THR A 55 1.63 -3.41 3.59
CA THR A 55 2.18 -2.12 4.02
C THR A 55 2.99 -1.47 2.89
N HIS A 56 3.83 -2.25 2.21
CA HIS A 56 4.60 -1.76 1.07
C HIS A 56 3.73 -1.38 -0.12
N ALA A 57 2.70 -2.18 -0.43
CA ALA A 57 1.78 -1.90 -1.53
C ALA A 57 1.01 -0.59 -1.32
N VAL A 58 0.52 -0.34 -0.10
CA VAL A 58 -0.16 0.92 0.24
C VAL A 58 0.82 2.11 0.16
N ASN A 59 2.04 1.98 0.67
CA ASN A 59 3.05 3.03 0.58
C ASN A 59 3.38 3.38 -0.88
N LEU A 60 3.58 2.38 -1.74
CA LEU A 60 3.85 2.60 -3.16
C LEU A 60 2.66 3.28 -3.85
N TYR A 61 1.45 2.80 -3.61
CA TYR A 61 0.24 3.36 -4.22
C TYR A 61 -0.03 4.81 -3.79
N LEU A 62 0.02 5.11 -2.50
CA LEU A 62 -0.28 6.44 -1.99
C LEU A 62 0.81 7.48 -2.30
N ARG A 63 2.06 7.05 -2.39
CA ARG A 63 3.19 7.94 -2.72
C ARG A 63 3.38 8.16 -4.21
N PHE A 64 3.00 7.19 -5.04
CA PHE A 64 3.24 7.22 -6.49
C PHE A 64 1.98 6.82 -7.29
N PRO A 65 0.83 7.48 -7.08
CA PRO A 65 -0.42 7.10 -7.75
C PRO A 65 -0.42 7.37 -9.26
N ASN A 66 0.55 8.13 -9.75
CA ASN A 66 0.81 8.31 -11.18
C ASN A 66 1.53 7.10 -11.82
N ILE A 67 2.09 6.22 -11.01
CA ILE A 67 2.77 4.98 -11.45
C ILE A 67 1.89 3.77 -11.13
N PHE A 68 1.40 3.70 -9.89
CA PHE A 68 0.52 2.62 -9.44
C PHE A 68 -0.94 3.03 -9.59
N CYS A 69 -1.59 2.50 -10.63
CA CYS A 69 -2.99 2.82 -10.94
C CYS A 69 -4.01 2.06 -10.07
N GLY A 70 -3.55 1.29 -9.11
CA GLY A 70 -4.38 0.54 -8.18
C GLY A 70 -3.57 -0.13 -7.08
N CYS A 71 -4.28 -0.63 -6.06
CA CYS A 71 -3.67 -1.33 -4.94
C CYS A 71 -4.59 -2.45 -4.44
N MET A 72 -3.99 -3.59 -4.07
CA MET A 72 -4.64 -4.64 -3.28
C MET A 72 -3.73 -4.98 -2.10
N ALA A 73 -4.16 -4.65 -0.89
CA ALA A 73 -3.36 -4.79 0.32
C ALA A 73 -4.13 -5.61 1.37
N LEU A 74 -3.58 -6.75 1.75
CA LEU A 74 -4.23 -7.73 2.62
C LEU A 74 -3.47 -7.85 3.95
N SER A 75 -4.13 -7.56 5.06
CA SER A 75 -3.61 -7.72 6.42
C SER A 75 -2.33 -6.91 6.70
N GLY A 76 -2.27 -5.66 6.25
CA GLY A 76 -1.14 -4.76 6.48
C GLY A 76 -1.24 -3.96 7.78
N ILE A 77 -0.10 -3.41 8.22
CA ILE A 77 -0.01 -2.44 9.30
C ILE A 77 0.45 -1.11 8.69
N TYR A 78 -0.35 -0.06 8.84
CA TYR A 78 -0.17 1.19 8.10
C TYR A 78 0.38 2.34 8.95
N THR A 79 1.00 2.00 10.08
CA THR A 79 1.79 2.92 10.90
C THR A 79 3.26 2.50 10.92
N ALA A 80 4.17 3.47 10.78
CA ALA A 80 5.60 3.23 10.91
C ALA A 80 6.02 2.96 12.37
N HIS A 81 5.23 3.36 13.36
CA HIS A 81 5.51 3.10 14.77
C HIS A 81 5.70 1.61 15.09
N TYR A 82 5.01 0.72 14.35
CA TYR A 82 5.20 -0.72 14.51
C TYR A 82 6.64 -1.19 14.26
N GLY A 83 7.32 -0.59 13.28
CA GLY A 83 8.69 -0.95 12.92
C GLY A 83 9.76 -0.04 13.50
N PHE A 84 9.42 1.21 13.85
CA PHE A 84 10.38 2.24 14.23
C PHE A 84 10.18 2.76 15.67
N GLY A 85 9.15 2.29 16.40
CA GLY A 85 8.83 2.78 17.74
C GLY A 85 8.58 4.29 17.72
N ASP A 86 9.22 4.99 18.65
CA ASP A 86 9.09 6.46 18.76
C ASP A 86 10.03 7.22 17.81
N TYR A 87 10.86 6.52 17.04
CA TYR A 87 11.72 7.19 16.07
C TYR A 87 10.90 7.68 14.87
N MET A 88 10.92 9.00 14.67
CA MET A 88 10.21 9.65 13.57
C MET A 88 11.13 10.70 12.93
N ASP A 89 11.47 10.49 11.66
CA ASP A 89 12.05 11.51 10.79
C ASP A 89 11.15 11.68 9.56
N GLU A 90 11.48 12.57 8.66
CA GLU A 90 10.71 12.84 7.44
C GLU A 90 10.47 11.56 6.61
N LEU A 91 11.49 10.71 6.49
CA LEU A 91 11.37 9.47 5.72
C LEU A 91 10.45 8.46 6.40
N VAL A 92 10.52 8.33 7.73
CA VAL A 92 9.61 7.47 8.49
C VAL A 92 8.18 7.99 8.37
N TYR A 93 7.97 9.30 8.51
CA TYR A 93 6.66 9.94 8.35
C TYR A 93 6.06 9.68 6.96
N MET A 94 6.84 9.85 5.89
CA MET A 94 6.40 9.58 4.52
C MET A 94 6.06 8.10 4.26
N ASN A 95 6.44 7.18 5.14
CA ASN A 95 6.15 5.76 5.06
C ASN A 95 5.15 5.29 6.14
N SER A 96 4.45 6.21 6.74
CA SER A 96 3.40 5.96 7.74
C SER A 96 2.07 6.52 7.25
N PRO A 97 1.32 5.76 6.43
CA PRO A 97 0.06 6.22 5.83
C PRO A 97 -0.92 6.86 6.79
N VAL A 98 -1.08 6.30 7.99
CA VAL A 98 -2.00 6.84 9.01
C VAL A 98 -1.56 8.21 9.52
N ASP A 99 -0.25 8.51 9.50
CA ASP A 99 0.28 9.77 10.03
C ASP A 99 0.21 10.88 8.98
N TYR A 100 0.62 10.61 7.73
CA TYR A 100 0.65 11.67 6.72
C TYR A 100 -0.69 11.86 6.00
N MET A 101 -1.48 10.80 5.79
CA MET A 101 -2.75 10.93 5.06
C MET A 101 -3.79 11.77 5.80
N VAL A 102 -3.77 11.79 7.12
CA VAL A 102 -4.65 12.68 7.90
C VAL A 102 -4.40 14.16 7.57
N ASN A 103 -3.14 14.52 7.31
CA ASN A 103 -2.70 15.87 6.98
C ASN A 103 -2.60 16.11 5.46
N PHE A 104 -2.92 15.12 4.63
CA PHE A 104 -2.76 15.22 3.18
C PHE A 104 -3.70 16.30 2.60
N PRO A 105 -3.18 17.27 1.81
CA PRO A 105 -4.00 18.39 1.34
C PRO A 105 -5.12 17.92 0.38
N GLU A 106 -6.33 18.41 0.60
CA GLU A 106 -7.49 18.05 -0.24
C GLU A 106 -7.41 18.60 -1.68
N ASN A 107 -6.65 19.68 -1.88
CA ASN A 107 -6.38 20.26 -3.19
C ASN A 107 -5.13 19.69 -3.88
N HIS A 108 -4.51 18.66 -3.33
CA HIS A 108 -3.35 18.02 -3.95
C HIS A 108 -3.77 17.29 -5.25
N PRO A 109 -2.98 17.37 -6.34
CA PRO A 109 -3.30 16.70 -7.62
C PRO A 109 -3.55 15.19 -7.49
N TYR A 110 -2.92 14.52 -6.54
CA TYR A 110 -3.11 13.09 -6.29
C TYR A 110 -4.51 12.73 -5.80
N MET A 111 -5.25 13.68 -5.22
CA MET A 111 -6.62 13.44 -4.77
C MET A 111 -7.54 13.04 -5.93
N GLU A 112 -7.33 13.61 -7.12
CA GLU A 112 -8.08 13.21 -8.30
C GLU A 112 -7.71 11.79 -8.76
N LEU A 113 -6.43 11.43 -8.70
CA LEU A 113 -5.98 10.07 -9.00
C LEU A 113 -6.62 9.06 -8.03
N PHE A 114 -6.56 9.32 -6.72
CA PHE A 114 -7.18 8.44 -5.72
C PHE A 114 -8.69 8.28 -5.90
N ARG A 115 -9.39 9.31 -6.39
CA ARG A 115 -10.85 9.25 -6.63
C ARG A 115 -11.22 8.45 -7.88
N ASN A 116 -10.30 8.30 -8.83
CA ASN A 116 -10.55 7.63 -10.12
C ASN A 116 -9.88 6.26 -10.23
N GLN A 117 -9.07 5.86 -9.26
CA GLN A 117 -8.38 4.57 -9.24
C GLN A 117 -9.08 3.58 -8.33
N LYS A 118 -8.83 2.29 -8.57
CA LYS A 118 -9.38 1.22 -7.75
C LYS A 118 -8.33 0.70 -6.77
N ALA A 119 -8.68 0.72 -5.51
CA ALA A 119 -7.84 0.14 -4.46
C ALA A 119 -8.68 -0.61 -3.43
N VAL A 120 -8.11 -1.68 -2.90
CA VAL A 120 -8.68 -2.49 -1.82
C VAL A 120 -7.65 -2.58 -0.70
N ILE A 121 -8.08 -2.29 0.51
CA ILE A 121 -7.32 -2.53 1.73
C ILE A 121 -8.18 -3.43 2.63
N CYS A 122 -7.75 -4.65 2.85
CA CYS A 122 -8.51 -5.64 3.61
C CYS A 122 -7.72 -6.13 4.82
N CYS A 123 -8.43 -6.46 5.89
CA CYS A 123 -7.88 -7.09 7.07
C CYS A 123 -8.89 -8.05 7.69
N GLY A 124 -8.44 -9.20 8.18
CA GLY A 124 -9.22 -10.04 9.07
C GLY A 124 -9.30 -9.45 10.49
N GLN A 125 -10.06 -10.11 11.37
CA GLN A 125 -10.20 -9.75 12.77
C GLN A 125 -9.91 -10.94 13.69
N GLY A 126 -9.40 -12.03 13.15
CA GLY A 126 -9.03 -13.24 13.87
C GLY A 126 -7.60 -13.22 14.41
N ASP A 127 -7.07 -14.41 14.66
CA ASP A 127 -5.75 -14.57 15.28
C ASP A 127 -4.64 -13.92 14.45
N TRP A 128 -3.76 -13.17 15.11
CA TRP A 128 -2.59 -12.46 14.55
C TRP A 128 -2.91 -11.32 13.57
N GLU A 129 -4.19 -10.99 13.37
CA GLU A 129 -4.59 -9.80 12.62
C GLU A 129 -4.50 -8.54 13.50
N GLN A 130 -4.24 -7.40 12.88
CA GLN A 130 -4.15 -6.11 13.54
C GLN A 130 -4.97 -5.05 12.77
N PRO A 131 -6.31 -5.06 12.91
CA PRO A 131 -7.19 -4.24 12.09
C PRO A 131 -7.18 -2.74 12.43
N ASP A 132 -6.60 -2.32 13.55
CA ASP A 132 -6.69 -0.95 14.06
C ASP A 132 -6.23 0.11 13.04
N THR A 133 -5.08 -0.11 12.40
CA THR A 133 -4.56 0.84 11.40
C THR A 133 -5.35 0.81 10.10
N THR A 134 -5.97 -0.32 9.77
CA THR A 134 -6.92 -0.45 8.65
C THR A 134 -8.19 0.35 8.93
N TRP A 135 -8.75 0.24 10.13
CA TRP A 135 -9.87 1.05 10.59
C TRP A 135 -9.55 2.55 10.57
N TYR A 136 -8.35 2.92 10.99
CA TYR A 136 -7.94 4.31 11.02
C TYR A 136 -7.81 4.89 9.60
N LEU A 137 -7.18 4.15 8.68
CA LEU A 137 -7.13 4.54 7.26
C LEU A 137 -8.53 4.66 6.64
N LYS A 138 -9.44 3.75 6.95
CA LYS A 138 -10.84 3.84 6.49
C LYS A 138 -11.45 5.19 6.83
N ARG A 139 -11.35 5.60 8.09
CA ARG A 139 -11.88 6.90 8.55
C ARG A 139 -11.22 8.09 7.84
N ILE A 140 -9.90 8.02 7.60
CA ILE A 140 -9.18 9.07 6.86
C ILE A 140 -9.71 9.17 5.42
N PHE A 141 -9.84 8.04 4.72
CA PHE A 141 -10.32 8.03 3.34
C PHE A 141 -11.78 8.48 3.24
N GLU A 142 -12.64 8.07 4.14
CA GLU A 142 -14.03 8.54 4.23
C GLU A 142 -14.09 10.06 4.43
N ALA A 143 -13.34 10.60 5.39
CA ALA A 143 -13.27 12.03 5.68
C ALA A 143 -12.75 12.86 4.49
N LYS A 144 -11.88 12.29 3.66
CA LYS A 144 -11.29 12.96 2.48
C LYS A 144 -12.02 12.62 1.17
N HIS A 145 -13.11 11.87 1.25
CA HIS A 145 -13.89 11.45 0.07
C HIS A 145 -13.02 10.68 -0.96
N ILE A 146 -12.12 9.81 -0.47
CA ILE A 146 -11.32 8.92 -1.30
C ILE A 146 -12.02 7.56 -1.32
N PRO A 147 -12.52 7.07 -2.48
CA PRO A 147 -13.37 5.88 -2.56
C PRO A 147 -12.57 4.55 -2.58
N ILE A 148 -11.59 4.42 -1.71
CA ILE A 148 -10.87 3.16 -1.53
C ILE A 148 -11.79 2.17 -0.80
N TRP A 149 -11.90 0.96 -1.32
CA TRP A 149 -12.63 -0.10 -0.65
C TRP A 149 -11.82 -0.65 0.53
N VAL A 150 -12.13 -0.17 1.72
CA VAL A 150 -11.55 -0.71 2.95
C VAL A 150 -12.54 -1.70 3.56
N ASP A 151 -12.12 -2.96 3.63
CA ASP A 151 -12.96 -4.07 4.04
C ASP A 151 -12.38 -4.81 5.27
N LEU A 152 -13.25 -5.22 6.17
CA LEU A 152 -12.90 -5.97 7.37
C LEU A 152 -13.68 -7.28 7.39
N TRP A 153 -12.94 -8.37 7.31
CA TRP A 153 -13.49 -9.72 7.36
C TRP A 153 -13.75 -10.15 8.81
N GLY A 154 -14.40 -11.28 8.99
CA GLY A 154 -14.85 -11.77 10.29
C GLY A 154 -13.75 -12.08 11.30
N HIS A 155 -14.18 -12.36 12.53
CA HIS A 155 -13.27 -12.73 13.64
C HIS A 155 -12.69 -14.14 13.50
N ASP A 156 -13.16 -14.92 12.56
CA ASP A 156 -12.63 -16.22 12.15
C ASP A 156 -11.54 -16.13 11.08
N VAL A 157 -11.29 -14.93 10.56
CA VAL A 157 -10.30 -14.67 9.51
C VAL A 157 -8.96 -14.30 10.12
N ASN A 158 -8.05 -15.26 10.12
CA ASN A 158 -6.73 -15.17 10.72
C ASN A 158 -5.68 -14.66 9.72
N HIS A 159 -4.53 -14.25 10.23
CA HIS A 159 -3.37 -13.81 9.44
C HIS A 159 -2.68 -15.00 8.75
N ASP A 160 -3.30 -15.53 7.69
CA ASP A 160 -2.91 -16.79 7.05
C ASP A 160 -3.16 -16.78 5.54
N TRP A 161 -2.33 -17.54 4.81
CA TRP A 161 -2.40 -17.70 3.36
C TRP A 161 -3.74 -18.25 2.88
N ASN A 162 -4.42 -19.11 3.64
CA ASN A 162 -5.73 -19.66 3.26
C ASN A 162 -6.77 -18.53 3.06
N TRP A 163 -6.73 -17.51 3.91
CA TRP A 163 -7.61 -16.36 3.82
C TRP A 163 -7.17 -15.41 2.70
N TRP A 164 -5.86 -15.14 2.57
CA TRP A 164 -5.36 -14.26 1.51
C TRP A 164 -5.65 -14.82 0.11
N TYR A 165 -5.60 -16.14 -0.11
CA TYR A 165 -6.04 -16.74 -1.39
C TYR A 165 -7.51 -16.46 -1.70
N GLN A 166 -8.38 -16.59 -0.71
CA GLN A 166 -9.80 -16.31 -0.87
C GLN A 166 -10.04 -14.82 -1.13
N GLN A 167 -9.38 -13.94 -0.39
CA GLN A 167 -9.45 -12.49 -0.55
C GLN A 167 -8.96 -12.04 -1.94
N VAL A 168 -7.85 -12.59 -2.44
CA VAL A 168 -7.37 -12.30 -3.80
C VAL A 168 -8.42 -12.64 -4.84
N VAL A 169 -8.99 -13.84 -4.78
CA VAL A 169 -10.04 -14.27 -5.71
C VAL A 169 -11.28 -13.37 -5.61
N TYR A 170 -11.64 -12.96 -4.40
CA TYR A 170 -12.80 -12.10 -4.16
C TYR A 170 -12.62 -10.68 -4.71
N TYR A 171 -11.43 -10.06 -4.53
CA TYR A 171 -11.19 -8.67 -4.92
C TYR A 171 -10.66 -8.50 -6.35
N MET A 172 -10.06 -9.53 -6.94
CA MET A 172 -9.47 -9.43 -8.27
C MET A 172 -10.43 -8.92 -9.36
N PRO A 173 -11.71 -9.37 -9.43
CA PRO A 173 -12.66 -8.84 -10.40
C PRO A 173 -12.91 -7.34 -10.25
N TYR A 174 -12.92 -6.83 -9.02
CA TYR A 174 -13.07 -5.39 -8.76
C TYR A 174 -11.84 -4.59 -9.23
N ILE A 175 -10.65 -5.09 -8.95
CA ILE A 175 -9.40 -4.40 -9.29
C ILE A 175 -9.16 -4.38 -10.81
N LEU A 176 -9.48 -5.47 -11.51
CA LEU A 176 -9.22 -5.63 -12.95
C LEU A 176 -10.37 -5.16 -13.84
N GLY A 177 -11.59 -5.17 -13.36
CA GLY A 177 -12.80 -4.78 -14.11
C GLY A 177 -13.09 -3.33 -14.01
#